data_4e0f57df0a1812a92821ad5c87901249
#
_entry.id   4e0f57df0a1812a92821ad5c87901249
#
_cell.length_a   1.000
_cell.length_b   1.000
_cell.length_c   1.000
_cell.angle_alpha   90.00
_cell.angle_beta   90.00
_cell.angle_gamma   90.00
#
_symmetry.space_group_name_H-M   'P 1'
#
loop_
_entity.id
_entity.type
_entity.pdbx_description
1 polymer ?
#
loop_
_entity_poly.entity_id
_entity_poly.type
_entity_poly.pdbx_seq_one_letter_code
_entity_poly.pdbx_strand_id
1 'polypeptide(L)'
;GLKNFSHPGANHKLLWDVKETESLFDILEFIENQDKRNLAQKTLEYFSTHIRPKLKQLRKQVIHNDMNPDNLLVKESNPQLVSGIIDFGDMVNTPLVNDLAVAAAYQTVKQKDLFVGACDLLVGYQDEYPLTEAEISLLPGLIVNRIAMSLVISEWRASEHPENREYILGSIEKTWDALKDIVTSG
;
A
#
# COMPACT_ATOMS: atom_id res chain seq x y z
N GLY A 1 -7.78 -8.50 -15.85
CA GLY A 1 -7.29 -9.69 -15.26
C GLY A 1 -8.27 -10.33 -14.29
N LEU A 2 -8.32 -9.91 -13.03
CA LEU A 2 -9.04 -10.62 -11.96
C LEU A 2 -10.54 -10.31 -11.85
N LYS A 3 -11.10 -9.52 -12.75
CA LYS A 3 -12.54 -9.24 -12.78
C LYS A 3 -13.31 -10.57 -12.90
N ASN A 4 -14.23 -10.83 -11.99
CA ASN A 4 -15.00 -12.06 -11.88
C ASN A 4 -14.22 -13.28 -11.31
N PHE A 5 -12.96 -13.15 -10.94
CA PHE A 5 -12.28 -14.22 -10.21
C PHE A 5 -12.80 -14.28 -8.77
N SER A 6 -13.13 -15.48 -8.30
CA SER A 6 -13.61 -15.73 -6.95
C SER A 6 -13.07 -17.07 -6.44
N HIS A 7 -12.53 -17.07 -5.24
CA HIS A 7 -12.07 -18.27 -4.57
C HIS A 7 -12.30 -18.16 -3.04
N PRO A 8 -12.77 -19.20 -2.35
CA PRO A 8 -13.01 -19.14 -0.90
C PRO A 8 -11.76 -18.78 -0.10
N GLY A 9 -10.58 -19.22 -0.53
CA GLY A 9 -9.30 -18.91 0.09
C GLY A 9 -8.91 -17.43 0.02
N ALA A 10 -9.55 -16.61 -0.82
CA ALA A 10 -9.24 -15.17 -0.90
C ALA A 10 -9.83 -14.33 0.25
N ASN A 11 -10.62 -14.95 1.16
CA ASN A 11 -11.21 -14.27 2.31
C ASN A 11 -10.40 -14.48 3.61
N HIS A 12 -9.11 -14.76 3.51
CA HIS A 12 -8.22 -14.89 4.66
C HIS A 12 -7.85 -13.52 5.25
N LYS A 13 -7.36 -13.52 6.49
CA LYS A 13 -6.79 -12.34 7.13
C LYS A 13 -5.32 -12.20 6.68
N LEU A 14 -4.97 -11.05 6.11
CA LEU A 14 -3.63 -10.75 5.65
C LEU A 14 -3.17 -9.43 6.26
N LEU A 15 -2.04 -9.41 6.95
CA LEU A 15 -1.52 -8.21 7.62
C LEU A 15 -1.28 -7.05 6.64
N TRP A 16 -0.91 -7.37 5.39
CA TRP A 16 -0.68 -6.40 4.31
C TRP A 16 -1.96 -5.87 3.65
N ASP A 17 -3.13 -6.39 4.00
CA ASP A 17 -4.40 -5.86 3.48
C ASP A 17 -4.77 -4.55 4.19
N VAL A 18 -4.97 -3.49 3.43
CA VAL A 18 -5.31 -2.15 3.94
C VAL A 18 -6.51 -2.16 4.88
N LYS A 19 -7.47 -3.08 4.69
CA LYS A 19 -8.62 -3.20 5.61
C LYS A 19 -8.24 -3.68 7.03
N GLU A 20 -7.06 -4.30 7.18
CA GLU A 20 -6.55 -4.84 8.46
C GLU A 20 -5.65 -3.84 9.23
N THR A 21 -5.60 -2.59 8.80
CA THR A 21 -4.79 -1.51 9.40
C THR A 21 -4.89 -1.46 10.93
N GLU A 22 -6.08 -1.73 11.50
CA GLU A 22 -6.27 -1.68 12.97
C GLU A 22 -5.44 -2.71 13.73
N SER A 23 -5.08 -3.82 13.12
CA SER A 23 -4.19 -4.81 13.76
C SER A 23 -2.74 -4.31 13.92
N LEU A 24 -2.38 -3.20 13.27
CA LEU A 24 -1.04 -2.63 13.37
C LEU A 24 -0.83 -1.82 14.65
N PHE A 25 -1.89 -1.41 15.34
CA PHE A 25 -1.75 -0.72 16.63
C PHE A 25 -1.03 -1.57 17.66
N ASP A 26 -1.20 -2.89 17.61
CA ASP A 26 -0.59 -3.85 18.55
C ASP A 26 0.93 -3.99 18.34
N ILE A 27 1.46 -3.54 17.20
CA ILE A 27 2.89 -3.65 16.84
C ILE A 27 3.59 -2.29 16.69
N LEU A 28 2.94 -1.19 17.06
CA LEU A 28 3.56 0.14 17.05
C LEU A 28 4.74 0.26 18.02
N GLU A 29 4.73 -0.51 19.09
CA GLU A 29 5.80 -0.51 20.10
C GLU A 29 7.18 -0.89 19.54
N PHE A 30 7.23 -1.65 18.44
CA PHE A 30 8.48 -2.05 17.77
C PHE A 30 9.15 -0.89 17.01
N ILE A 31 8.49 0.25 16.85
CA ILE A 31 9.10 1.48 16.33
C ILE A 31 9.82 2.17 17.49
N GLU A 32 11.15 2.06 17.59
CA GLU A 32 11.94 2.59 18.69
C GLU A 32 11.87 4.12 18.78
N ASN A 33 11.93 4.81 17.64
CA ASN A 33 11.90 6.27 17.58
C ASN A 33 10.49 6.80 17.89
N GLN A 34 10.36 7.59 18.96
CA GLN A 34 9.07 8.09 19.43
C GLN A 34 8.35 9.00 18.40
N ASP A 35 9.09 9.85 17.67
CA ASP A 35 8.49 10.76 16.68
C ASP A 35 7.92 9.97 15.47
N LYS A 36 8.66 8.95 15.01
CA LYS A 36 8.21 8.02 13.98
C LYS A 36 6.98 7.23 14.45
N ARG A 37 7.01 6.72 15.68
CA ARG A 37 5.87 6.00 16.27
C ARG A 37 4.63 6.89 16.34
N ASN A 38 4.77 8.14 16.80
CA ASN A 38 3.68 9.10 16.85
C ASN A 38 3.13 9.45 15.45
N LEU A 39 4.01 9.59 14.45
CA LEU A 39 3.61 9.84 13.07
C LEU A 39 2.81 8.66 12.50
N ALA A 40 3.31 7.43 12.67
CA ALA A 40 2.61 6.22 12.24
C ALA A 40 1.24 6.11 12.94
N GLN A 41 1.19 6.24 14.25
CA GLN A 41 -0.04 6.16 15.03
C GLN A 41 -1.10 7.15 14.52
N LYS A 42 -0.75 8.42 14.37
CA LYS A 42 -1.67 9.45 13.85
C LYS A 42 -2.20 9.11 12.46
N THR A 43 -1.34 8.57 11.61
CA THR A 43 -1.74 8.17 10.24
C THR A 43 -2.74 7.02 10.27
N LEU A 44 -2.47 5.98 11.09
CA LEU A 44 -3.38 4.84 11.25
C LEU A 44 -4.71 5.26 11.91
N GLU A 45 -4.68 6.17 12.89
CA GLU A 45 -5.88 6.73 13.54
C GLU A 45 -6.74 7.52 12.53
N TYR A 46 -6.11 8.34 11.68
CA TYR A 46 -6.82 9.06 10.62
C TYR A 46 -7.51 8.09 9.66
N PHE A 47 -6.81 7.05 9.22
CA PHE A 47 -7.39 6.01 8.38
C PHE A 47 -8.58 5.34 9.08
N SER A 48 -8.43 4.88 10.32
CA SER A 48 -9.47 4.17 11.07
C SER A 48 -10.72 5.02 11.26
N THR A 49 -10.55 6.33 11.47
CA THR A 49 -11.64 7.26 11.75
C THR A 49 -12.33 7.77 10.47
N HIS A 50 -11.56 8.11 9.43
CA HIS A 50 -12.09 8.87 8.29
C HIS A 50 -12.23 8.05 7.00
N ILE A 51 -11.41 6.99 6.82
CA ILE A 51 -11.35 6.22 5.56
C ILE A 51 -12.03 4.87 5.72
N ARG A 52 -11.65 4.10 6.73
CA ARG A 52 -12.15 2.74 6.96
C ARG A 52 -13.68 2.59 6.95
N PRO A 53 -14.46 3.49 7.57
CA PRO A 53 -15.92 3.39 7.52
C PRO A 53 -16.50 3.41 6.12
N LYS A 54 -15.85 4.14 5.20
CA LYS A 54 -16.27 4.31 3.81
C LYS A 54 -15.92 3.10 2.94
N LEU A 55 -14.86 2.32 3.30
CA LEU A 55 -14.44 1.14 2.53
C LEU A 55 -15.53 0.06 2.44
N LYS A 56 -16.42 -0.01 3.41
CA LYS A 56 -17.50 -1.02 3.45
C LYS A 56 -18.46 -0.90 2.26
N GLN A 57 -18.57 0.28 1.67
CA GLN A 57 -19.50 0.59 0.58
C GLN A 57 -18.84 0.46 -0.80
N LEU A 58 -17.52 0.26 -0.86
CA LEU A 58 -16.80 0.17 -2.11
C LEU A 58 -16.92 -1.22 -2.75
N ARG A 59 -16.74 -1.26 -4.06
CA ARG A 59 -16.66 -2.52 -4.82
C ARG A 59 -15.50 -3.37 -4.32
N LYS A 60 -15.76 -4.66 -4.14
CA LYS A 60 -14.74 -5.63 -3.72
C LYS A 60 -14.51 -6.65 -4.82
N GLN A 61 -13.28 -7.09 -4.91
CA GLN A 61 -12.89 -8.25 -5.71
C GLN A 61 -11.59 -8.83 -5.15
N VAL A 62 -11.17 -9.96 -5.68
CA VAL A 62 -9.82 -10.45 -5.44
C VAL A 62 -8.85 -9.56 -6.21
N ILE A 63 -7.86 -9.02 -5.51
CA ILE A 63 -6.79 -8.18 -6.06
C ILE A 63 -5.43 -8.83 -5.84
N HIS A 64 -4.40 -8.34 -6.53
CA HIS A 64 -3.02 -8.79 -6.32
C HIS A 64 -2.47 -8.38 -4.95
N ASN A 65 -2.79 -7.16 -4.52
CA ASN A 65 -2.47 -6.57 -3.21
C ASN A 65 -0.97 -6.34 -2.91
N ASP A 66 -0.07 -6.72 -3.82
CA ASP A 66 1.36 -6.43 -3.73
C ASP A 66 1.96 -6.07 -5.09
N MET A 67 1.33 -5.09 -5.78
CA MET A 67 1.77 -4.62 -7.08
C MET A 67 2.95 -3.64 -6.94
N ASN A 68 4.08 -4.16 -6.48
CA ASN A 68 5.35 -3.44 -6.40
C ASN A 68 6.17 -3.63 -7.69
N PRO A 69 7.21 -2.81 -7.95
CA PRO A 69 8.04 -2.92 -9.16
C PRO A 69 8.77 -4.25 -9.30
N ASP A 70 9.10 -4.94 -8.21
CA ASP A 70 9.84 -6.20 -8.23
C ASP A 70 8.96 -7.37 -8.67
N ASN A 71 7.63 -7.19 -8.61
CA ASN A 71 6.63 -8.15 -9.08
C ASN A 71 6.23 -7.95 -10.55
N LEU A 72 6.88 -7.00 -11.26
CA LEU A 72 6.65 -6.72 -12.67
C LEU A 72 7.79 -7.24 -13.54
N LEU A 73 7.48 -8.12 -14.48
CA LEU A 73 8.42 -8.52 -15.52
C LEU A 73 8.26 -7.60 -16.72
N VAL A 74 9.37 -7.14 -17.26
CA VAL A 74 9.41 -6.30 -18.46
C VAL A 74 10.10 -7.02 -19.61
N LYS A 75 9.85 -6.60 -20.84
CA LYS A 75 10.58 -7.13 -22.00
C LYS A 75 12.00 -6.60 -22.01
N GLU A 76 12.99 -7.48 -22.17
CA GLU A 76 14.41 -7.11 -22.26
C GLU A 76 14.66 -6.12 -23.41
N SER A 77 14.01 -6.31 -24.55
CA SER A 77 14.12 -5.45 -25.73
C SER A 77 13.44 -4.08 -25.57
N ASN A 78 12.54 -3.94 -24.62
CA ASN A 78 11.84 -2.69 -24.31
C ASN A 78 11.32 -2.69 -22.86
N PRO A 79 12.11 -2.17 -21.90
CA PRO A 79 11.73 -2.17 -20.47
C PRO A 79 10.46 -1.35 -20.14
N GLN A 80 9.93 -0.58 -21.07
CA GLN A 80 8.63 0.11 -20.89
C GLN A 80 7.43 -0.81 -21.11
N LEU A 81 7.64 -2.03 -21.61
CA LEU A 81 6.58 -3.00 -21.84
C LEU A 81 6.58 -4.07 -20.77
N VAL A 82 5.54 -4.06 -19.93
CA VAL A 82 5.28 -5.14 -18.98
C VAL A 82 4.95 -6.42 -19.77
N SER A 83 5.64 -7.50 -19.44
CA SER A 83 5.47 -8.82 -20.07
C SER A 83 4.87 -9.86 -19.13
N GLY A 84 4.83 -9.58 -17.83
CA GLY A 84 4.25 -10.48 -16.84
C GLY A 84 4.14 -9.85 -15.46
N ILE A 85 3.34 -10.49 -14.63
CA ILE A 85 3.16 -10.18 -13.22
C ILE A 85 3.43 -11.48 -12.45
N ILE A 86 4.15 -11.41 -11.34
CA ILE A 86 4.51 -12.54 -10.50
C ILE A 86 4.12 -12.27 -9.06
N ASP A 87 4.30 -13.28 -8.20
CA ASP A 87 4.04 -13.23 -6.76
C ASP A 87 2.57 -12.91 -6.39
N PHE A 88 1.71 -13.89 -6.62
CA PHE A 88 0.29 -13.84 -6.26
C PHE A 88 0.01 -14.29 -4.82
N GLY A 89 1.04 -14.35 -3.94
CA GLY A 89 0.92 -14.82 -2.56
C GLY A 89 0.01 -13.97 -1.68
N ASP A 90 -0.07 -12.68 -1.96
CA ASP A 90 -0.85 -11.71 -1.18
C ASP A 90 -2.26 -11.43 -1.74
N MET A 91 -2.73 -12.28 -2.68
CA MET A 91 -4.09 -12.11 -3.23
C MET A 91 -5.15 -12.19 -2.15
N VAL A 92 -6.04 -11.19 -2.11
CA VAL A 92 -7.09 -11.10 -1.09
C VAL A 92 -8.35 -10.43 -1.64
N ASN A 93 -9.52 -10.82 -1.12
CA ASN A 93 -10.79 -10.18 -1.44
C ASN A 93 -10.96 -8.91 -0.58
N THR A 94 -10.77 -7.74 -1.19
CA THR A 94 -10.75 -6.44 -0.52
C THR A 94 -11.30 -5.35 -1.46
N PRO A 95 -11.49 -4.09 -1.03
CA PRO A 95 -11.87 -3.02 -1.95
C PRO A 95 -10.93 -2.92 -3.15
N LEU A 96 -11.51 -2.86 -4.35
CA LEU A 96 -10.78 -2.81 -5.62
C LEU A 96 -9.70 -1.73 -5.67
N VAL A 97 -10.02 -0.54 -5.16
CA VAL A 97 -9.12 0.62 -5.16
C VAL A 97 -7.83 0.38 -4.37
N ASN A 98 -7.80 -0.59 -3.45
CA ASN A 98 -6.60 -0.92 -2.68
C ASN A 98 -5.46 -1.44 -3.58
N ASP A 99 -5.77 -2.10 -4.70
CA ASP A 99 -4.75 -2.56 -5.65
C ASP A 99 -3.96 -1.39 -6.24
N LEU A 100 -4.69 -0.35 -6.68
CA LEU A 100 -4.08 0.88 -7.17
C LEU A 100 -3.36 1.63 -6.04
N ALA A 101 -3.93 1.68 -4.83
CA ALA A 101 -3.31 2.36 -3.69
C ALA A 101 -1.96 1.73 -3.31
N VAL A 102 -1.85 0.40 -3.35
CA VAL A 102 -0.60 -0.34 -3.10
C VAL A 102 0.45 0.02 -4.16
N ALA A 103 0.11 -0.07 -5.45
CA ALA A 103 1.03 0.29 -6.54
C ALA A 103 1.49 1.75 -6.44
N ALA A 104 0.55 2.66 -6.17
CA ALA A 104 0.82 4.10 -6.06
C ALA A 104 1.69 4.45 -4.84
N ALA A 105 1.56 3.73 -3.73
CA ALA A 105 2.42 3.95 -2.56
C ALA A 105 3.90 3.75 -2.88
N TYR A 106 4.25 2.71 -3.66
CA TYR A 106 5.63 2.48 -4.10
C TYR A 106 6.15 3.59 -5.03
N GLN A 107 5.29 4.16 -5.89
CA GLN A 107 5.69 5.27 -6.77
C GLN A 107 5.83 6.58 -5.99
N THR A 108 4.94 6.85 -5.04
CA THR A 108 4.94 8.07 -4.22
C THR A 108 6.25 8.22 -3.45
N VAL A 109 6.77 7.15 -2.84
CA VAL A 109 8.05 7.17 -2.08
C VAL A 109 9.27 7.42 -2.95
N LYS A 110 9.20 7.10 -4.25
CA LYS A 110 10.35 7.20 -5.18
C LYS A 110 10.50 8.56 -5.86
N GLN A 111 9.47 9.43 -5.80
CA GLN A 111 9.43 10.67 -6.56
C GLN A 111 9.52 11.92 -5.67
N LYS A 112 10.08 13.02 -6.23
CA LYS A 112 10.11 14.33 -5.56
C LYS A 112 8.70 14.92 -5.41
N ASP A 113 7.87 14.78 -6.45
CA ASP A 113 6.47 15.18 -6.43
C ASP A 113 5.62 13.99 -6.04
N LEU A 114 5.25 13.95 -4.79
CA LEU A 114 4.74 12.79 -4.07
C LEU A 114 3.55 12.07 -4.74
N PHE A 115 2.70 12.75 -5.49
CA PHE A 115 1.52 12.15 -6.09
C PHE A 115 1.55 12.08 -7.64
N VAL A 116 2.60 12.55 -8.31
CA VAL A 116 2.65 12.53 -9.79
C VAL A 116 2.56 11.09 -10.31
N GLY A 117 3.38 10.17 -9.78
CA GLY A 117 3.32 8.77 -10.20
C GLY A 117 1.99 8.08 -9.85
N ALA A 118 1.33 8.49 -8.76
CA ALA A 118 -0.01 8.01 -8.43
C ALA A 118 -1.06 8.51 -9.43
N CYS A 119 -0.94 9.76 -9.90
CA CYS A 119 -1.82 10.30 -10.94
C CYS A 119 -1.63 9.56 -12.29
N ASP A 120 -0.40 9.29 -12.69
CA ASP A 120 -0.11 8.55 -13.92
C ASP A 120 -0.71 7.14 -13.88
N LEU A 121 -0.55 6.45 -12.73
CA LEU A 121 -1.16 5.14 -12.52
C LEU A 121 -2.69 5.22 -12.53
N LEU A 122 -3.29 6.24 -11.93
CA LEU A 122 -4.74 6.44 -11.94
C LEU A 122 -5.26 6.65 -13.35
N VAL A 123 -4.59 7.45 -14.18
CA VAL A 123 -4.98 7.69 -15.59
C VAL A 123 -4.99 6.36 -16.35
N GLY A 124 -3.89 5.59 -16.30
CA GLY A 124 -3.84 4.30 -16.96
C GLY A 124 -4.86 3.28 -16.42
N TYR A 125 -5.12 3.32 -15.11
CA TYR A 125 -6.13 2.44 -14.50
C TYR A 125 -7.55 2.80 -14.95
N GLN A 126 -7.86 4.09 -15.08
CA GLN A 126 -9.18 4.58 -15.55
C GLN A 126 -9.49 4.16 -16.98
N ASP A 127 -8.48 4.04 -17.85
CA ASP A 127 -8.65 3.60 -19.23
C ASP A 127 -9.07 2.13 -19.32
N GLU A 128 -8.55 1.27 -18.42
CA GLU A 128 -8.78 -0.17 -18.48
C GLU A 128 -9.92 -0.65 -17.56
N TYR A 129 -10.04 -0.05 -16.38
CA TYR A 129 -11.02 -0.44 -15.37
C TYR A 129 -11.44 0.75 -14.49
N PRO A 130 -12.37 1.57 -14.95
CA PRO A 130 -12.72 2.82 -14.28
C PRO A 130 -13.13 2.67 -12.82
N LEU A 131 -12.49 3.45 -11.96
CA LEU A 131 -12.88 3.65 -10.58
C LEU A 131 -14.03 4.66 -10.49
N THR A 132 -14.88 4.51 -9.48
CA THR A 132 -15.93 5.46 -9.14
C THR A 132 -15.34 6.71 -8.45
N GLU A 133 -16.09 7.81 -8.44
CA GLU A 133 -15.70 9.01 -7.70
C GLU A 133 -15.45 8.73 -6.21
N ALA A 134 -16.27 7.85 -5.60
CA ALA A 134 -16.09 7.44 -4.21
C ALA A 134 -14.77 6.71 -3.99
N GLU A 135 -14.34 5.85 -4.91
CA GLU A 135 -13.05 5.16 -4.85
C GLU A 135 -11.88 6.12 -5.06
N ILE A 136 -11.97 7.02 -6.04
CA ILE A 136 -10.94 8.03 -6.33
C ILE A 136 -10.76 8.98 -5.15
N SER A 137 -11.86 9.43 -4.51
CA SER A 137 -11.80 10.35 -3.38
C SER A 137 -11.07 9.79 -2.16
N LEU A 138 -10.99 8.46 -2.02
CA LEU A 138 -10.30 7.80 -0.92
C LEU A 138 -8.84 7.45 -1.26
N LEU A 139 -8.48 7.45 -2.54
CA LEU A 139 -7.17 6.98 -3.01
C LEU A 139 -5.98 7.68 -2.32
N PRO A 140 -5.93 9.02 -2.14
CA PRO A 140 -4.81 9.66 -1.45
C PRO A 140 -4.61 9.14 -0.02
N GLY A 141 -5.69 9.04 0.75
CA GLY A 141 -5.61 8.53 2.12
C GLY A 141 -5.26 7.03 2.19
N LEU A 142 -5.67 6.23 1.21
CA LEU A 142 -5.28 4.83 1.11
C LEU A 142 -3.79 4.68 0.80
N ILE A 143 -3.23 5.52 -0.08
CA ILE A 143 -1.79 5.56 -0.39
C ILE A 143 -0.99 5.88 0.87
N VAL A 144 -1.36 6.95 1.59
CA VAL A 144 -0.67 7.38 2.81
C VAL A 144 -0.74 6.28 3.88
N ASN A 145 -1.90 5.67 4.05
CA ASN A 145 -2.05 4.56 4.98
C ASN A 145 -1.17 3.35 4.59
N ARG A 146 -1.10 2.99 3.29
CA ARG A 146 -0.24 1.88 2.83
C ARG A 146 1.23 2.16 3.09
N ILE A 147 1.69 3.41 2.94
CA ILE A 147 3.06 3.81 3.29
C ILE A 147 3.29 3.60 4.79
N ALA A 148 2.38 4.08 5.65
CA ALA A 148 2.48 3.90 7.10
C ALA A 148 2.46 2.41 7.49
N MET A 149 1.58 1.60 6.91
CA MET A 149 1.55 0.15 7.11
C MET A 149 2.89 -0.50 6.79
N SER A 150 3.49 -0.14 5.64
CA SER A 150 4.79 -0.70 5.22
C SER A 150 5.87 -0.40 6.24
N LEU A 151 5.89 0.82 6.79
CA LEU A 151 6.85 1.24 7.83
C LEU A 151 6.66 0.45 9.12
N VAL A 152 5.43 0.37 9.63
CA VAL A 152 5.11 -0.34 10.88
C VAL A 152 5.45 -1.82 10.78
N ILE A 153 5.04 -2.47 9.68
CA ILE A 153 5.29 -3.91 9.47
C ILE A 153 6.79 -4.16 9.29
N SER A 154 7.53 -3.29 8.61
CA SER A 154 8.97 -3.44 8.42
C SER A 154 9.74 -3.32 9.75
N GLU A 155 9.41 -2.35 10.61
CA GLU A 155 10.05 -2.22 11.93
C GLU A 155 9.77 -3.44 12.81
N TRP A 156 8.52 -3.91 12.84
CA TRP A 156 8.18 -5.14 13.55
C TRP A 156 8.93 -6.36 13.01
N ARG A 157 8.93 -6.59 11.68
CA ARG A 157 9.65 -7.71 11.07
C ARG A 157 11.16 -7.65 11.32
N ALA A 158 11.74 -6.46 11.33
CA ALA A 158 13.16 -6.28 11.64
C ALA A 158 13.50 -6.62 13.09
N SER A 159 12.56 -6.47 14.03
CA SER A 159 12.72 -6.91 15.41
C SER A 159 12.60 -8.43 15.57
N GLU A 160 11.68 -9.05 14.82
CA GLU A 160 11.48 -10.51 14.83
C GLU A 160 12.60 -11.26 14.10
N HIS A 161 13.25 -10.60 13.11
CA HIS A 161 14.29 -11.17 12.25
C HIS A 161 15.57 -10.33 12.26
N PRO A 162 16.30 -10.26 13.39
CA PRO A 162 17.50 -9.43 13.51
C PRO A 162 18.58 -9.74 12.47
N GLU A 163 18.66 -10.99 12.03
CA GLU A 163 19.58 -11.45 10.98
C GLU A 163 19.32 -10.84 9.60
N ASN A 164 18.08 -10.39 9.34
CA ASN A 164 17.65 -9.76 8.10
C ASN A 164 17.39 -8.25 8.24
N ARG A 165 17.67 -7.66 9.41
CA ARG A 165 17.33 -6.27 9.73
C ARG A 165 17.85 -5.27 8.69
N GLU A 166 19.10 -5.41 8.27
CA GLU A 166 19.71 -4.51 7.29
C GLU A 166 18.97 -4.55 5.94
N TYR A 167 18.60 -5.73 5.48
CA TYR A 167 17.81 -5.90 4.26
C TYR A 167 16.40 -5.29 4.39
N ILE A 168 15.71 -5.58 5.50
CA ILE A 168 14.33 -5.13 5.73
C ILE A 168 14.27 -3.60 5.83
N LEU A 169 15.24 -2.97 6.50
CA LEU A 169 15.26 -1.53 6.75
C LEU A 169 16.12 -0.72 5.76
N GLY A 170 16.70 -1.34 4.74
CA GLY A 170 17.72 -0.70 3.86
C GLY A 170 17.30 0.60 3.17
N SER A 171 15.99 0.82 2.95
CA SER A 171 15.48 2.06 2.35
C SER A 171 14.42 2.77 3.23
N ILE A 172 14.25 2.32 4.46
CA ILE A 172 13.11 2.73 5.30
C ILE A 172 13.14 4.22 5.67
N GLU A 173 14.33 4.82 5.83
CA GLU A 173 14.46 6.24 6.20
C GLU A 173 13.84 7.15 5.13
N LYS A 174 14.06 6.87 3.85
CA LYS A 174 13.43 7.62 2.75
C LYS A 174 11.91 7.52 2.78
N THR A 175 11.40 6.38 3.19
CA THR A 175 9.94 6.16 3.32
C THR A 175 9.38 6.93 4.50
N TRP A 176 10.12 7.00 5.64
CA TRP A 176 9.75 7.84 6.78
C TRP A 176 9.72 9.32 6.42
N ASP A 177 10.73 9.81 5.70
CA ASP A 177 10.79 11.19 5.23
C ASP A 177 9.60 11.50 4.32
N ALA A 178 9.31 10.62 3.35
CA ALA A 178 8.16 10.78 2.46
C ALA A 178 6.83 10.83 3.24
N LEU A 179 6.60 9.93 4.20
CA LEU A 179 5.40 9.96 5.03
C LEU A 179 5.28 11.27 5.81
N LYS A 180 6.39 11.72 6.40
CA LYS A 180 6.43 12.98 7.14
C LYS A 180 6.08 14.17 6.26
N ASP A 181 6.69 14.26 5.08
CA ASP A 181 6.46 15.34 4.12
C ASP A 181 4.99 15.39 3.68
N ILE A 182 4.38 14.23 3.38
CA ILE A 182 2.97 14.15 3.00
C ILE A 182 2.07 14.68 4.14
N VAL A 183 2.28 14.17 5.36
CA VAL A 183 1.40 14.47 6.51
C VAL A 183 1.57 15.91 6.98
N THR A 184 2.74 16.54 6.75
CA THR A 184 2.98 17.94 7.16
C THR A 184 2.60 18.97 6.09
N SER A 185 2.46 18.56 4.82
CA SER A 185 2.13 19.44 3.70
C SER A 185 0.63 19.53 3.42
N GLY A 186 -0.19 18.67 3.99
CA GLY A 186 -1.66 18.61 3.83
C GLY A 186 -2.38 19.02 5.06
#